data_d0d13f066886d03c13f9badce848b657
#
_entry.id   d0d13f066886d03c13f9badce848b657
#
_cell.length_a   1.000
_cell.length_b   1.000
_cell.length_c   1.000
_cell.angle_alpha   90.00
_cell.angle_beta   90.00
_cell.angle_gamma   90.00
#
_symmetry.space_group_name_H-M   'P 1'
#
loop_
_entity.id
_entity.type
_entity.pdbx_description
1 polymer ?
#
loop_
_entity_poly.entity_id
_entity_poly.type
_entity_poly.pdbx_seq_one_letter_code
_entity_poly.pdbx_strand_id
1 'polypeptide(L)'
;MNKFIFLFIFLFISCKTFYTGSFDQPNLNTEQPEELSSIVSKWEDGKRTTGKSNEFEWWYFDTKLDNGAILVCYFYKVHFLQDRYFIGLNYNDEDEDIFLLKYFNKNEVQFSTDSCDVIMGNNYIRGNLDEYEIKLDPKDFEGFGVELFLKSSLKPYRPKDGIIKAGDDFFAWLAAVPNGSTKGKIIIDGTKKNVNGDGYHDHNWGNTPLQKLFDSWSWFRGKVGDYTIIAAELNLSDKRGGYNVPILYIGGQDTILTNRFGDNGIYTQYTNLINNLYPKKNEPLFSSIKLLTEDGI
;
A
#
# COMPACT_ATOMS: atom_id res chain seq x y z
N MET A 1 31.78 -7.13 18.41
CA MET A 1 31.19 -6.87 17.07
C MET A 1 29.73 -6.49 17.28
N ASN A 2 29.46 -5.19 17.29
CA ASN A 2 28.11 -4.67 17.54
C ASN A 2 27.29 -4.74 16.26
N LYS A 3 26.31 -5.64 16.23
CA LYS A 3 25.28 -5.65 15.20
C LYS A 3 24.30 -4.51 15.53
N PHE A 4 24.37 -3.40 14.82
CA PHE A 4 23.33 -2.40 14.81
C PHE A 4 22.16 -2.98 13.97
N ILE A 5 21.19 -3.52 14.68
CA ILE A 5 19.88 -3.86 14.11
C ILE A 5 19.14 -2.53 13.96
N PHE A 6 19.08 -1.97 12.76
CA PHE A 6 18.12 -0.94 12.42
C PHE A 6 16.76 -1.62 12.23
N LEU A 7 16.04 -1.76 13.32
CA LEU A 7 14.65 -2.17 13.33
C LEU A 7 13.84 -0.99 12.75
N PHE A 8 13.47 -1.05 11.46
CA PHE A 8 12.42 -0.22 10.91
C PHE A 8 11.08 -0.76 11.42
N ILE A 9 10.80 -0.49 12.68
CA ILE A 9 9.46 -0.63 13.23
C ILE A 9 8.64 0.44 12.53
N PHE A 10 7.65 0.05 11.74
CA PHE A 10 6.54 0.90 11.37
C PHE A 10 5.79 1.27 12.65
N LEU A 11 6.25 2.33 13.30
CA LEU A 11 5.65 2.84 14.50
C LEU A 11 4.37 3.58 14.11
N PHE A 12 3.24 2.92 14.26
CA PHE A 12 1.93 3.58 14.30
C PHE A 12 1.92 4.56 15.48
N ILE A 13 2.15 5.84 15.22
CA ILE A 13 2.01 6.88 16.24
C ILE A 13 0.63 7.47 16.05
N SER A 14 -0.32 7.00 16.85
CA SER A 14 -1.61 7.66 17.00
C SER A 14 -1.60 8.47 18.28
N CYS A 15 -1.49 9.79 18.18
CA CYS A 15 -1.84 10.70 19.24
C CYS A 15 -3.02 11.52 18.74
N LYS A 16 -4.23 11.32 19.27
CA LYS A 16 -5.42 12.10 18.93
C LYS A 16 -5.81 13.01 20.09
N THR A 17 -5.84 14.29 19.77
CA THR A 17 -6.70 15.25 20.47
C THR A 17 -8.00 15.34 19.68
N PHE A 18 -9.15 15.15 20.34
CA PHE A 18 -10.45 15.34 19.73
C PHE A 18 -10.64 16.82 19.42
N TYR A 19 -10.72 17.18 18.16
CA TYR A 19 -11.20 18.49 17.72
C TYR A 19 -12.61 18.33 17.18
N THR A 20 -13.58 18.91 17.91
CA THR A 20 -14.92 19.22 17.39
C THR A 20 -14.86 20.63 16.84
N GLY A 21 -14.36 20.79 15.63
CA GLY A 21 -14.35 22.05 14.90
C GLY A 21 -15.06 21.87 13.56
N SER A 22 -15.84 22.85 13.18
CA SER A 22 -16.38 22.97 11.82
C SER A 22 -15.21 23.04 10.84
N PHE A 23 -15.21 22.15 9.84
CA PHE A 23 -14.18 22.10 8.82
C PHE A 23 -14.38 23.25 7.83
N ASP A 24 -13.58 24.32 7.97
CA ASP A 24 -13.30 25.19 6.86
C ASP A 24 -12.29 24.49 5.95
N GLN A 25 -12.73 24.09 4.79
CA GLN A 25 -11.93 23.39 3.78
C GLN A 25 -10.82 24.29 3.26
N PRO A 26 -9.54 23.89 3.28
CA PRO A 26 -8.52 24.61 2.56
C PRO A 26 -8.80 24.53 1.06
N ASN A 27 -8.81 25.69 0.42
CA ASN A 27 -8.99 25.81 -1.02
C ASN A 27 -7.79 25.15 -1.74
N LEU A 28 -7.95 23.92 -2.22
CA LEU A 28 -6.94 23.14 -2.93
C LEU A 28 -6.72 23.67 -4.37
N ASN A 29 -6.81 24.97 -4.58
CA ASN A 29 -6.44 25.61 -5.83
C ASN A 29 -4.92 25.76 -5.93
N THR A 30 -4.23 24.66 -6.14
CA THR A 30 -2.89 24.64 -6.69
C THR A 30 -2.99 24.14 -8.12
N GLU A 31 -2.22 24.77 -9.02
CA GLU A 31 -2.14 24.39 -10.42
C GLU A 31 -2.08 22.87 -10.56
N GLN A 32 -3.11 22.30 -11.14
CA GLN A 32 -3.23 20.85 -11.33
C GLN A 32 -2.18 20.46 -12.38
N PRO A 33 -1.37 19.41 -12.17
CA PRO A 33 -0.74 18.75 -13.30
C PRO A 33 -1.87 18.28 -14.23
N GLU A 34 -1.59 18.20 -15.54
CA GLU A 34 -2.55 17.76 -16.56
C GLU A 34 -3.40 16.60 -15.99
N GLU A 35 -4.73 16.78 -15.97
CA GLU A 35 -5.64 15.79 -15.42
C GLU A 35 -5.38 14.46 -16.12
N LEU A 36 -4.92 13.48 -15.37
CA LEU A 36 -4.84 12.12 -15.86
C LEU A 36 -6.24 11.69 -16.27
N SER A 37 -6.36 11.03 -17.41
CA SER A 37 -7.64 10.51 -17.87
C SER A 37 -8.29 9.61 -16.80
N SER A 38 -9.61 9.42 -16.88
CA SER A 38 -10.32 8.46 -16.02
C SER A 38 -9.85 7.00 -16.24
N ILE A 39 -9.12 6.76 -17.34
CA ILE A 39 -8.56 5.45 -17.70
C ILE A 39 -7.13 5.40 -17.19
N VAL A 40 -6.85 4.41 -16.35
CA VAL A 40 -5.49 4.13 -15.88
C VAL A 40 -4.70 3.42 -17.00
N SER A 41 -3.55 3.94 -17.30
CA SER A 41 -2.64 3.38 -18.30
C SER A 41 -1.53 2.57 -17.63
N LYS A 42 -1.04 1.51 -18.29
CA LYS A 42 -0.03 0.60 -17.73
C LYS A 42 1.28 1.28 -17.33
N TRP A 43 1.65 2.41 -17.97
CA TRP A 43 2.84 3.17 -17.62
C TRP A 43 2.74 3.82 -16.22
N GLU A 44 1.53 4.04 -15.70
CA GLU A 44 1.32 4.58 -14.36
C GLU A 44 1.80 3.62 -13.27
N ASP A 45 1.83 2.32 -13.58
CA ASP A 45 2.39 1.28 -12.72
C ASP A 45 3.90 1.01 -12.95
N GLY A 46 4.50 1.71 -13.90
CA GLY A 46 5.95 1.73 -14.11
C GLY A 46 6.66 2.68 -13.16
N LYS A 47 7.98 2.64 -13.13
CA LYS A 47 8.80 3.51 -12.26
C LYS A 47 8.50 5.01 -12.49
N ARG A 48 8.19 5.75 -11.42
CA ARG A 48 7.84 7.19 -11.44
C ARG A 48 8.89 8.10 -10.81
N THR A 49 9.75 7.57 -9.92
CA THR A 49 10.80 8.36 -9.28
C THR A 49 11.95 8.69 -10.23
N THR A 50 12.54 9.88 -10.05
CA THR A 50 13.58 10.44 -10.93
C THR A 50 15.00 10.26 -10.40
N GLY A 51 15.15 9.87 -9.13
CA GLY A 51 16.43 9.75 -8.42
C GLY A 51 16.79 11.02 -7.62
N LYS A 52 15.82 11.93 -7.41
CA LYS A 52 16.01 13.08 -6.52
C LYS A 52 16.02 12.62 -5.05
N SER A 53 16.68 13.41 -4.22
CA SER A 53 16.72 13.17 -2.77
C SER A 53 15.32 13.15 -2.16
N ASN A 54 15.13 12.26 -1.19
CA ASN A 54 13.88 12.01 -0.47
C ASN A 54 12.76 11.33 -1.27
N GLU A 55 12.97 11.00 -2.54
CA GLU A 55 12.02 10.19 -3.28
C GLU A 55 11.96 8.77 -2.75
N PHE A 56 10.77 8.22 -2.75
CA PHE A 56 10.51 6.81 -2.47
C PHE A 56 9.52 6.26 -3.46
N GLU A 57 9.53 4.93 -3.64
CA GLU A 57 8.64 4.21 -4.52
C GLU A 57 8.55 2.76 -4.08
N TRP A 58 7.35 2.18 -4.09
CA TRP A 58 7.19 0.75 -3.85
C TRP A 58 6.03 0.16 -4.63
N TRP A 59 6.20 -1.09 -5.00
CA TRP A 59 5.19 -1.97 -5.57
C TRP A 59 4.82 -2.98 -4.50
N TYR A 60 3.58 -2.91 -4.04
CA TYR A 60 3.03 -3.73 -2.97
C TYR A 60 2.15 -4.83 -3.56
N PHE A 61 2.23 -6.02 -3.03
CA PHE A 61 1.36 -7.15 -3.32
C PHE A 61 0.95 -7.81 -2.02
N ASP A 62 -0.34 -8.13 -1.88
CA ASP A 62 -0.84 -9.02 -0.85
C ASP A 62 -1.78 -10.07 -1.41
N THR A 63 -1.89 -11.19 -0.71
CA THR A 63 -2.91 -12.20 -0.97
C THR A 63 -3.33 -12.87 0.32
N LYS A 64 -4.66 -13.03 0.48
CA LYS A 64 -5.26 -13.92 1.48
C LYS A 64 -5.51 -15.25 0.79
N LEU A 65 -4.82 -16.27 1.23
CA LEU A 65 -4.90 -17.62 0.69
C LEU A 65 -6.14 -18.35 1.19
N ASP A 66 -6.60 -19.36 0.44
CA ASP A 66 -7.81 -20.15 0.77
C ASP A 66 -7.71 -20.90 2.10
N ASN A 67 -6.49 -21.20 2.56
CA ASN A 67 -6.23 -21.78 3.87
C ASN A 67 -6.21 -20.77 5.03
N GLY A 68 -6.48 -19.49 4.74
CA GLY A 68 -6.50 -18.42 5.72
C GLY A 68 -5.17 -17.68 5.89
N ALA A 69 -4.07 -18.21 5.36
CA ALA A 69 -2.76 -17.55 5.43
C ALA A 69 -2.75 -16.22 4.67
N ILE A 70 -1.92 -15.29 5.13
CA ILE A 70 -1.72 -13.98 4.51
C ILE A 70 -0.26 -13.87 4.07
N LEU A 71 -0.06 -13.53 2.82
CA LEU A 71 1.24 -13.21 2.25
C LEU A 71 1.26 -11.76 1.80
N VAL A 72 2.29 -11.02 2.20
CA VAL A 72 2.56 -9.66 1.75
C VAL A 72 3.99 -9.58 1.24
N CYS A 73 4.19 -8.95 0.09
CA CYS A 73 5.53 -8.54 -0.32
C CYS A 73 5.51 -7.14 -0.93
N TYR A 74 6.62 -6.43 -0.80
CA TYR A 74 6.78 -5.13 -1.39
C TYR A 74 8.21 -4.94 -1.88
N PHE A 75 8.32 -4.41 -3.09
CA PHE A 75 9.58 -4.08 -3.74
C PHE A 75 9.80 -2.58 -3.55
N TYR A 76 10.81 -2.21 -2.79
CA TYR A 76 11.00 -0.87 -2.31
C TYR A 76 12.26 -0.22 -2.90
N LYS A 77 12.11 1.01 -3.36
CA LYS A 77 13.20 1.91 -3.72
C LYS A 77 13.06 3.19 -2.90
N VAL A 78 14.11 3.61 -2.24
CA VAL A 78 14.15 4.85 -1.48
C VAL A 78 15.48 5.56 -1.67
N HIS A 79 15.42 6.88 -1.82
CA HIS A 79 16.61 7.73 -1.86
C HIS A 79 16.66 8.61 -0.62
N PHE A 80 17.55 8.31 0.31
CA PHE A 80 17.77 9.14 1.50
C PHE A 80 19.12 9.88 1.43
N LEU A 81 20.25 9.23 1.55
CA LEU A 81 21.60 9.73 1.28
C LEU A 81 22.17 9.07 0.02
N GLN A 82 21.67 7.90 -0.27
CA GLN A 82 21.95 7.08 -1.44
C GLN A 82 20.71 6.24 -1.74
N ASP A 83 20.64 5.73 -2.96
CA ASP A 83 19.59 4.76 -3.34
C ASP A 83 19.71 3.49 -2.51
N ARG A 84 18.59 3.02 -1.99
CA ARG A 84 18.45 1.73 -1.32
C ARG A 84 17.31 0.97 -1.97
N TYR A 85 17.54 -0.31 -2.16
CA TYR A 85 16.60 -1.23 -2.79
C TYR A 85 16.43 -2.43 -1.88
N PHE A 86 15.21 -2.80 -1.61
CA PHE A 86 14.94 -3.98 -0.79
C PHE A 86 13.57 -4.56 -1.09
N ILE A 87 13.43 -5.84 -0.78
CA ILE A 87 12.14 -6.52 -0.76
C ILE A 87 11.84 -6.86 0.69
N GLY A 88 10.62 -6.55 1.13
CA GLY A 88 10.05 -7.04 2.37
C GLY A 88 9.06 -8.15 2.08
N LEU A 89 9.09 -9.16 2.93
CA LEU A 89 8.20 -10.32 2.90
C LEU A 89 7.60 -10.52 4.28
N ASN A 90 6.27 -10.60 4.34
CA ASN A 90 5.52 -11.09 5.50
C ASN A 90 4.70 -12.31 5.07
N TYR A 91 4.76 -13.36 5.84
CA TYR A 91 3.86 -14.51 5.73
C TYR A 91 3.35 -14.86 7.12
N ASN A 92 2.06 -14.99 7.24
CA ASN A 92 1.41 -15.34 8.50
C ASN A 92 0.35 -16.41 8.25
N ASP A 93 0.45 -17.52 8.95
CA ASP A 93 -0.58 -18.54 9.04
C ASP A 93 -0.81 -18.93 10.52
N GLU A 94 -1.51 -20.06 10.78
CA GLU A 94 -1.81 -20.50 12.15
C GLU A 94 -0.55 -20.87 12.94
N ASP A 95 0.51 -21.30 12.26
CA ASP A 95 1.72 -21.88 12.86
C ASP A 95 2.93 -20.95 12.77
N GLU A 96 2.98 -20.05 11.78
CA GLU A 96 4.17 -19.26 11.45
C GLU A 96 3.87 -17.77 11.25
N ASP A 97 4.78 -16.93 11.73
CA ASP A 97 4.80 -15.48 11.51
C ASP A 97 6.20 -15.09 11.03
N ILE A 98 6.35 -14.94 9.71
CA ILE A 98 7.63 -14.69 9.04
C ILE A 98 7.67 -13.22 8.61
N PHE A 99 8.74 -12.51 9.02
CA PHE A 99 9.08 -11.19 8.50
C PHE A 99 10.54 -11.15 8.06
N LEU A 100 10.78 -10.99 6.76
CA LEU A 100 12.12 -10.97 6.17
C LEU A 100 12.34 -9.73 5.31
N LEU A 101 13.57 -9.21 5.34
CA LEU A 101 14.03 -8.11 4.50
C LEU A 101 15.28 -8.50 3.75
N LYS A 102 15.29 -8.32 2.43
CA LYS A 102 16.45 -8.53 1.58
C LYS A 102 16.82 -7.23 0.87
N TYR A 103 18.06 -6.80 1.04
CA TYR A 103 18.65 -5.63 0.38
C TYR A 103 19.41 -6.03 -0.87
N PHE A 104 19.38 -5.13 -1.88
CA PHE A 104 20.04 -5.32 -3.17
C PHE A 104 20.93 -4.12 -3.49
N ASN A 105 21.98 -4.34 -4.30
CA ASN A 105 22.81 -3.28 -4.83
C ASN A 105 22.20 -2.72 -6.12
N LYS A 106 22.63 -1.53 -6.52
CA LYS A 106 22.13 -0.85 -7.73
C LYS A 106 22.30 -1.67 -9.02
N ASN A 107 23.35 -2.48 -9.12
CA ASN A 107 23.61 -3.33 -10.28
C ASN A 107 22.79 -4.62 -10.30
N GLU A 108 22.03 -4.91 -9.25
CA GLU A 108 21.16 -6.08 -9.14
C GLU A 108 19.69 -5.74 -9.40
N VAL A 109 19.38 -4.47 -9.68
CA VAL A 109 18.00 -4.01 -9.82
C VAL A 109 17.71 -3.39 -11.18
N GLN A 110 16.49 -3.62 -11.67
CA GLN A 110 15.97 -3.03 -12.91
C GLN A 110 14.51 -2.60 -12.71
N PHE A 111 14.15 -1.49 -13.35
CA PHE A 111 12.80 -0.92 -13.28
C PHE A 111 12.39 -0.41 -14.65
N SER A 112 11.25 -0.85 -15.17
CA SER A 112 10.65 -0.28 -16.36
C SER A 112 9.86 1.00 -16.05
N THR A 113 9.82 1.93 -16.96
CA THR A 113 8.95 3.12 -16.92
C THR A 113 7.63 2.90 -17.66
N ASP A 114 7.51 1.83 -18.43
CA ASP A 114 6.40 1.60 -19.36
C ASP A 114 5.28 0.74 -18.78
N SER A 115 5.60 -0.02 -17.74
CA SER A 115 4.68 -0.88 -16.99
C SER A 115 5.36 -1.35 -15.72
N CYS A 116 4.62 -2.05 -14.85
CA CYS A 116 5.21 -2.78 -13.75
C CYS A 116 6.15 -3.87 -14.29
N ASP A 117 7.44 -3.64 -14.20
CA ASP A 117 8.50 -4.64 -14.39
C ASP A 117 9.67 -4.26 -13.48
N VAL A 118 9.63 -4.81 -12.28
CA VAL A 118 10.55 -4.54 -11.18
C VAL A 118 11.31 -5.82 -10.89
N ILE A 119 12.62 -5.76 -11.07
CA ILE A 119 13.52 -6.89 -10.84
C ILE A 119 14.53 -6.49 -9.77
N MET A 120 14.71 -7.35 -8.77
CA MET A 120 15.72 -7.22 -7.72
C MET A 120 16.40 -8.60 -7.50
N GLY A 121 17.60 -8.77 -8.03
CA GLY A 121 18.26 -10.09 -8.11
C GLY A 121 17.46 -11.08 -8.94
N ASN A 122 17.09 -12.22 -8.35
CA ASN A 122 16.24 -13.23 -8.99
C ASN A 122 14.74 -13.05 -8.69
N ASN A 123 14.39 -11.96 -8.01
CA ASN A 123 13.04 -11.67 -7.56
C ASN A 123 12.40 -10.64 -8.48
N TYR A 124 11.11 -10.75 -8.71
CA TYR A 124 10.41 -9.77 -9.53
C TYR A 124 8.92 -9.68 -9.21
N ILE A 125 8.36 -8.51 -9.52
CA ILE A 125 6.94 -8.28 -9.77
C ILE A 125 6.81 -7.64 -11.14
N ARG A 126 5.96 -8.18 -12.01
CA ARG A 126 5.73 -7.68 -13.36
C ARG A 126 4.31 -7.89 -13.81
N GLY A 127 3.78 -6.91 -14.54
CA GLY A 127 2.40 -6.98 -15.01
C GLY A 127 1.96 -5.78 -15.86
N ASN A 128 0.66 -5.74 -16.14
CA ASN A 128 0.09 -4.85 -17.16
C ASN A 128 -1.29 -4.27 -16.77
N LEU A 129 -1.62 -4.23 -15.48
CA LEU A 129 -2.90 -3.85 -14.87
C LEU A 129 -3.99 -4.94 -14.93
N ASP A 130 -3.78 -6.01 -15.68
CA ASP A 130 -4.70 -7.12 -15.79
C ASP A 130 -4.11 -8.41 -15.19
N GLU A 131 -2.87 -8.70 -15.50
CA GLU A 131 -2.16 -9.90 -15.06
C GLU A 131 -0.78 -9.55 -14.51
N TYR A 132 -0.40 -10.23 -13.42
CA TYR A 132 0.90 -10.06 -12.77
C TYR A 132 1.53 -11.40 -12.43
N GLU A 133 2.84 -11.43 -12.53
CA GLU A 133 3.69 -12.49 -12.02
C GLU A 133 4.52 -11.96 -10.86
N ILE A 134 4.52 -12.69 -9.74
CA ILE A 134 5.29 -12.39 -8.54
C ILE A 134 6.19 -13.58 -8.24
N LYS A 135 7.49 -13.33 -8.16
CA LYS A 135 8.48 -14.35 -7.80
C LYS A 135 9.40 -13.85 -6.71
N LEU A 136 9.56 -14.67 -5.67
CA LEU A 136 10.61 -14.54 -4.66
C LEU A 136 11.45 -15.81 -4.64
N ASP A 137 12.78 -15.66 -4.79
CA ASP A 137 13.73 -16.79 -4.75
C ASP A 137 13.96 -17.19 -3.29
N PRO A 138 13.70 -18.46 -2.91
CA PRO A 138 13.88 -18.92 -1.53
C PRO A 138 15.34 -18.74 -1.00
N LYS A 139 16.32 -18.62 -1.87
CA LYS A 139 17.71 -18.34 -1.47
C LYS A 139 17.88 -16.95 -0.83
N ASP A 140 17.03 -16.00 -1.18
CA ASP A 140 17.07 -14.64 -0.66
C ASP A 140 16.24 -14.47 0.61
N PHE A 141 15.33 -15.43 0.92
CA PHE A 141 14.36 -15.37 2.01
C PHE A 141 14.39 -16.62 2.90
N GLU A 142 15.58 -17.04 3.34
CA GLU A 142 15.77 -18.10 4.35
C GLU A 142 15.00 -19.40 4.07
N GLY A 143 14.85 -19.78 2.79
CA GLY A 143 14.11 -20.97 2.36
C GLY A 143 12.64 -20.70 1.97
N PHE A 144 12.12 -19.50 2.23
CA PHE A 144 10.77 -19.11 1.81
C PHE A 144 10.81 -18.47 0.41
N GLY A 145 9.95 -18.93 -0.48
CA GLY A 145 9.82 -18.37 -1.82
C GLY A 145 8.41 -18.43 -2.36
N VAL A 146 8.15 -17.71 -3.44
CA VAL A 146 6.86 -17.72 -4.13
C VAL A 146 7.02 -17.71 -5.64
N GLU A 147 6.09 -18.37 -6.31
CA GLU A 147 5.86 -18.32 -7.76
C GLU A 147 4.36 -18.12 -7.94
N LEU A 148 3.90 -16.87 -8.01
CA LEU A 148 2.47 -16.52 -8.01
C LEU A 148 2.08 -15.79 -9.27
N PHE A 149 0.84 -15.99 -9.67
CA PHE A 149 0.15 -15.30 -10.74
C PHE A 149 -1.09 -14.64 -10.17
N LEU A 150 -1.24 -13.33 -10.40
CA LEU A 150 -2.39 -12.53 -10.00
C LEU A 150 -3.15 -12.09 -11.25
N LYS A 151 -4.44 -12.42 -11.32
CA LYS A 151 -5.35 -11.97 -12.38
C LYS A 151 -6.36 -11.00 -11.80
N SER A 152 -6.39 -9.78 -12.35
CA SER A 152 -7.34 -8.77 -11.90
C SER A 152 -8.79 -9.18 -12.17
N SER A 153 -9.68 -8.90 -11.25
CA SER A 153 -11.13 -9.02 -11.39
C SER A 153 -11.84 -7.66 -11.46
N LEU A 154 -11.11 -6.57 -11.20
CA LEU A 154 -11.62 -5.21 -11.19
C LEU A 154 -10.71 -4.29 -12.01
N LYS A 155 -11.28 -3.20 -12.53
CA LYS A 155 -10.48 -2.16 -13.19
C LYS A 155 -9.54 -1.49 -12.18
N PRO A 156 -8.34 -1.11 -12.62
CA PRO A 156 -7.42 -0.35 -11.77
C PRO A 156 -8.07 0.96 -11.33
N TYR A 157 -7.69 1.42 -10.14
CA TYR A 157 -8.26 2.58 -9.49
C TYR A 157 -7.16 3.49 -8.94
N ARG A 158 -7.34 4.78 -9.09
CA ARG A 158 -6.60 5.81 -8.37
C ARG A 158 -7.55 6.93 -7.92
N PRO A 159 -7.32 7.54 -6.72
CA PRO A 159 -8.10 8.70 -6.31
C PRO A 159 -7.75 9.91 -7.18
N LYS A 160 -8.72 10.51 -7.87
CA LYS A 160 -8.54 11.63 -8.81
C LYS A 160 -7.42 11.35 -9.83
N ASP A 161 -6.32 12.14 -9.74
CA ASP A 161 -5.09 11.98 -10.52
C ASP A 161 -4.08 11.02 -9.87
N GLY A 162 -4.46 10.38 -8.75
CA GLY A 162 -3.61 9.50 -7.97
C GLY A 162 -2.63 10.22 -7.04
N ILE A 163 -2.66 11.58 -7.02
CA ILE A 163 -1.67 12.38 -6.29
C ILE A 163 -2.33 13.12 -5.12
N ILE A 164 -1.82 12.88 -3.92
CA ILE A 164 -2.21 13.56 -2.68
C ILE A 164 -1.13 14.58 -2.36
N LYS A 165 -1.45 15.86 -2.52
CA LYS A 165 -0.51 16.98 -2.38
C LYS A 165 -0.61 17.65 -1.01
N ALA A 166 0.56 18.11 -0.52
CA ALA A 166 0.68 18.96 0.65
C ALA A 166 1.77 20.01 0.39
N GLY A 167 1.41 21.12 -0.25
CA GLY A 167 2.36 22.09 -0.80
C GLY A 167 3.15 21.47 -1.96
N ASP A 168 4.49 21.54 -1.87
CA ASP A 168 5.41 20.95 -2.86
C ASP A 168 5.64 19.45 -2.65
N ASP A 169 5.20 18.93 -1.51
CA ASP A 169 5.31 17.50 -1.20
C ASP A 169 4.08 16.74 -1.69
N PHE A 170 4.29 15.48 -2.06
CA PHE A 170 3.19 14.62 -2.48
C PHE A 170 3.42 13.15 -2.14
N PHE A 171 2.31 12.45 -2.05
CA PHE A 171 2.18 10.99 -2.06
C PHE A 171 1.25 10.61 -3.19
N ALA A 172 1.65 9.64 -3.99
CA ALA A 172 0.83 9.11 -5.07
C ALA A 172 0.50 7.64 -4.83
N TRP A 173 -0.71 7.25 -5.22
CA TRP A 173 -1.24 5.91 -5.02
C TRP A 173 -2.07 5.46 -6.21
N LEU A 174 -1.74 4.26 -6.71
CA LEU A 174 -2.47 3.54 -7.73
C LEU A 174 -2.77 2.13 -7.24
N ALA A 175 -4.04 1.79 -7.01
CA ALA A 175 -4.49 0.41 -6.86
C ALA A 175 -4.56 -0.24 -8.24
N ALA A 176 -3.45 -0.81 -8.69
CA ALA A 176 -3.33 -1.39 -10.02
C ALA A 176 -4.21 -2.65 -10.17
N VAL A 177 -4.34 -3.44 -9.10
CA VAL A 177 -5.28 -4.55 -8.97
C VAL A 177 -6.06 -4.37 -7.66
N PRO A 178 -7.22 -3.69 -7.66
CA PRO A 178 -8.03 -3.50 -6.46
C PRO A 178 -8.52 -4.81 -5.84
N ASN A 179 -8.72 -5.82 -6.67
CA ASN A 179 -8.96 -7.20 -6.29
C ASN A 179 -8.70 -8.14 -7.46
N GLY A 180 -8.18 -9.33 -7.18
CA GLY A 180 -7.91 -10.33 -8.19
C GLY A 180 -7.81 -11.75 -7.60
N SER A 181 -7.74 -12.74 -8.46
CA SER A 181 -7.46 -14.11 -8.08
C SER A 181 -5.96 -14.38 -8.12
N THR A 182 -5.43 -14.90 -7.02
CA THR A 182 -4.03 -15.37 -6.94
C THR A 182 -3.99 -16.88 -7.10
N LYS A 183 -3.03 -17.37 -7.88
CA LYS A 183 -2.73 -18.79 -8.04
C LYS A 183 -1.24 -19.01 -8.14
N GLY A 184 -0.77 -20.16 -7.68
CA GLY A 184 0.64 -20.51 -7.85
C GLY A 184 1.17 -21.41 -6.77
N LYS A 185 2.37 -21.13 -6.30
CA LYS A 185 3.07 -21.96 -5.30
C LYS A 185 3.76 -21.08 -4.28
N ILE A 186 3.73 -21.56 -3.03
CA ILE A 186 4.67 -21.16 -1.99
C ILE A 186 5.71 -22.27 -1.83
N ILE A 187 6.92 -21.87 -1.52
CA ILE A 187 8.06 -22.76 -1.29
C ILE A 187 8.52 -22.50 0.15
N ILE A 188 8.54 -23.54 0.97
CA ILE A 188 9.03 -23.47 2.35
C ILE A 188 10.04 -24.63 2.52
N ASP A 189 11.29 -24.30 2.78
CA ASP A 189 12.39 -25.27 2.95
C ASP A 189 12.46 -26.30 1.81
N GLY A 190 12.29 -25.83 0.57
CA GLY A 190 12.31 -26.65 -0.63
C GLY A 190 10.99 -27.40 -0.92
N THR A 191 10.03 -27.40 -0.02
CA THR A 191 8.72 -28.01 -0.22
C THR A 191 7.79 -27.04 -0.97
N LYS A 192 7.27 -27.45 -2.11
CA LYS A 192 6.33 -26.65 -2.92
C LYS A 192 4.89 -27.00 -2.57
N LYS A 193 4.10 -25.99 -2.20
CA LYS A 193 2.66 -26.11 -1.94
C LYS A 193 1.90 -25.27 -2.96
N ASN A 194 0.93 -25.85 -3.68
CA ASN A 194 0.02 -25.09 -4.53
C ASN A 194 -0.92 -24.25 -3.66
N VAL A 195 -1.17 -23.02 -4.08
CA VAL A 195 -2.02 -22.09 -3.35
C VAL A 195 -2.94 -21.34 -4.31
N ASN A 196 -4.12 -20.97 -3.82
CA ASN A 196 -5.02 -20.01 -4.43
C ASN A 196 -5.43 -18.98 -3.37
N GLY A 197 -5.95 -17.85 -3.81
CA GLY A 197 -6.42 -16.82 -2.90
C GLY A 197 -6.95 -15.59 -3.60
N ASP A 198 -7.33 -14.60 -2.80
CA ASP A 198 -7.71 -13.26 -3.24
C ASP A 198 -6.50 -12.32 -3.09
N GLY A 199 -6.10 -11.68 -4.17
CA GLY A 199 -4.92 -10.81 -4.19
C GLY A 199 -5.23 -9.37 -4.52
N TYR A 200 -4.25 -8.51 -4.21
CA TYR A 200 -4.23 -7.08 -4.41
C TYR A 200 -2.84 -6.63 -4.83
N HIS A 201 -2.78 -5.60 -5.66
CA HIS A 201 -1.53 -4.94 -5.98
C HIS A 201 -1.73 -3.43 -6.07
N ASP A 202 -0.81 -2.68 -5.47
CA ASP A 202 -0.73 -1.24 -5.64
C ASP A 202 0.70 -0.76 -5.87
N HIS A 203 0.78 0.44 -6.44
CA HIS A 203 2.01 1.16 -6.67
C HIS A 203 1.93 2.53 -6.00
N ASN A 204 2.96 2.86 -5.23
CA ASN A 204 3.02 4.09 -4.46
C ASN A 204 4.36 4.78 -4.66
N TRP A 205 4.33 6.11 -4.75
CA TRP A 205 5.55 6.91 -4.85
C TRP A 205 5.35 8.31 -4.27
N GLY A 206 6.46 9.00 -4.00
CA GLY A 206 6.42 10.36 -3.50
C GLY A 206 7.79 11.01 -3.46
N ASN A 207 7.81 12.30 -3.16
CA ASN A 207 9.01 13.12 -3.15
C ASN A 207 9.49 13.50 -1.74
N THR A 208 8.80 13.03 -0.71
CA THR A 208 9.15 13.27 0.69
C THR A 208 8.87 12.05 1.55
N PRO A 209 9.69 11.73 2.56
CA PRO A 209 9.43 10.59 3.45
C PRO A 209 8.04 10.66 4.09
N LEU A 210 7.34 9.53 4.11
CA LEU A 210 5.96 9.44 4.63
C LEU A 210 5.81 10.02 6.03
N GLN A 211 6.80 9.79 6.91
CA GLN A 211 6.80 10.28 8.29
C GLN A 211 6.90 11.81 8.41
N LYS A 212 7.27 12.49 7.33
CA LYS A 212 7.24 13.96 7.25
C LYS A 212 5.93 14.47 6.67
N LEU A 213 5.27 13.63 5.87
CA LEU A 213 4.03 13.98 5.19
C LEU A 213 2.81 13.68 6.07
N PHE A 214 2.79 12.50 6.68
CA PHE A 214 1.67 12.02 7.48
C PHE A 214 2.04 11.82 8.95
N ASP A 215 1.15 12.20 9.86
CA ASP A 215 1.23 11.83 11.27
C ASP A 215 0.72 10.41 11.49
N SER A 216 -0.29 10.02 10.73
CA SER A 216 -0.83 8.66 10.75
C SER A 216 -1.63 8.36 9.49
N TRP A 217 -1.84 7.07 9.21
CA TRP A 217 -2.79 6.62 8.22
C TRP A 217 -3.43 5.32 8.65
N SER A 218 -4.63 5.08 8.12
CA SER A 218 -5.32 3.80 8.18
C SER A 218 -5.65 3.36 6.77
N TRP A 219 -5.52 2.09 6.49
CA TRP A 219 -5.89 1.50 5.22
C TRP A 219 -6.62 0.18 5.46
N PHE A 220 -7.67 -0.03 4.70
CA PHE A 220 -8.50 -1.22 4.77
C PHE A 220 -8.85 -1.68 3.37
N ARG A 221 -8.81 -2.99 3.18
CA ARG A 221 -9.34 -3.68 2.02
C ARG A 221 -10.18 -4.88 2.48
N GLY A 222 -11.34 -5.06 1.87
CA GLY A 222 -12.21 -6.17 2.19
C GLY A 222 -13.26 -6.42 1.12
N LYS A 223 -14.04 -7.49 1.31
CA LYS A 223 -15.16 -7.87 0.45
C LYS A 223 -16.46 -7.92 1.24
N VAL A 224 -17.54 -7.46 0.61
CA VAL A 224 -18.92 -7.61 1.09
C VAL A 224 -19.76 -8.11 -0.09
N GLY A 225 -20.12 -9.38 -0.08
CA GLY A 225 -20.72 -10.02 -1.26
C GLY A 225 -19.79 -9.94 -2.46
N ASP A 226 -20.29 -9.44 -3.57
CA ASP A 226 -19.53 -9.29 -4.82
C ASP A 226 -18.74 -7.98 -4.91
N TYR A 227 -18.79 -7.16 -3.85
CA TYR A 227 -18.13 -5.85 -3.84
C TYR A 227 -16.82 -5.88 -3.08
N THR A 228 -15.82 -5.22 -3.65
CA THR A 228 -14.56 -4.90 -3.00
C THR A 228 -14.62 -3.48 -2.45
N ILE A 229 -14.22 -3.33 -1.20
CA ILE A 229 -14.14 -2.05 -0.51
C ILE A 229 -12.66 -1.76 -0.24
N ILE A 230 -12.20 -0.57 -0.63
CA ILE A 230 -10.92 -0.02 -0.22
C ILE A 230 -11.21 1.31 0.45
N ALA A 231 -10.75 1.46 1.68
CA ALA A 231 -10.92 2.67 2.45
C ALA A 231 -9.58 3.09 3.06
N ALA A 232 -9.26 4.37 2.97
CA ALA A 232 -8.08 4.93 3.59
C ALA A 232 -8.39 6.27 4.25
N GLU A 233 -7.73 6.53 5.34
CA GLU A 233 -7.72 7.82 6.02
C GLU A 233 -6.26 8.24 6.21
N LEU A 234 -5.85 9.33 5.57
CA LEU A 234 -4.50 9.83 5.62
C LEU A 234 -4.50 11.14 6.39
N ASN A 235 -3.85 11.17 7.55
CA ASN A 235 -3.76 12.36 8.38
C ASN A 235 -2.45 13.08 8.09
N LEU A 236 -2.52 14.20 7.35
CA LEU A 236 -1.36 15.03 7.08
C LEU A 236 -0.79 15.59 8.37
N SER A 237 0.53 15.67 8.45
CA SER A 237 1.20 16.25 9.62
C SER A 237 0.83 17.72 9.79
N ASP A 238 0.89 18.23 11.02
CA ASP A 238 0.61 19.64 11.35
C ASP A 238 1.42 20.60 10.47
N LYS A 239 2.67 20.25 10.17
CA LYS A 239 3.54 21.03 9.27
C LYS A 239 3.07 21.06 7.82
N ARG A 240 2.15 20.19 7.45
CA ARG A 240 1.55 20.04 6.12
C ARG A 240 0.06 20.40 6.10
N GLY A 241 -0.40 21.10 7.14
CA GLY A 241 -1.78 21.60 7.24
C GLY A 241 -2.67 20.83 8.19
N GLY A 242 -2.25 19.67 8.70
CA GLY A 242 -2.95 18.94 9.77
C GLY A 242 -4.35 18.41 9.39
N TYR A 243 -4.68 18.30 8.10
CA TYR A 243 -5.99 17.87 7.65
C TYR A 243 -6.02 16.40 7.26
N ASN A 244 -7.22 15.84 7.25
CA ASN A 244 -7.52 14.46 6.93
C ASN A 244 -7.88 14.33 5.45
N VAL A 245 -7.37 13.27 4.80
CA VAL A 245 -7.72 12.91 3.41
C VAL A 245 -8.37 11.53 3.43
N PRO A 246 -9.71 11.45 3.50
CA PRO A 246 -10.43 10.20 3.40
C PRO A 246 -10.53 9.74 1.94
N ILE A 247 -10.43 8.43 1.73
CA ILE A 247 -10.55 7.78 0.42
C ILE A 247 -11.48 6.60 0.57
N LEU A 248 -12.49 6.49 -0.30
CA LEU A 248 -13.39 5.36 -0.37
C LEU A 248 -13.55 4.90 -1.82
N TYR A 249 -13.32 3.62 -2.04
CA TYR A 249 -13.62 2.92 -3.27
C TYR A 249 -14.51 1.72 -2.97
N ILE A 250 -15.59 1.57 -3.71
CA ILE A 250 -16.44 0.39 -3.72
C ILE A 250 -16.62 -0.03 -5.18
N GLY A 251 -16.10 -1.19 -5.55
CA GLY A 251 -16.16 -1.72 -6.91
C GLY A 251 -16.72 -3.13 -6.97
N GLY A 252 -17.51 -3.40 -8.01
CA GLY A 252 -17.96 -4.73 -8.45
C GLY A 252 -17.42 -5.04 -9.83
N GLN A 253 -17.74 -6.23 -10.37
CA GLN A 253 -17.13 -6.81 -11.57
C GLN A 253 -16.92 -5.83 -12.75
N ASP A 254 -17.89 -4.99 -13.04
CA ASP A 254 -17.83 -4.05 -14.18
C ASP A 254 -18.16 -2.61 -13.79
N THR A 255 -18.32 -2.35 -12.49
CA THR A 255 -18.87 -1.09 -12.02
C THR A 255 -18.14 -0.58 -10.77
N ILE A 256 -17.72 0.67 -10.80
CA ILE A 256 -17.33 1.40 -9.60
C ILE A 256 -18.60 2.03 -9.04
N LEU A 257 -19.08 1.54 -7.89
CA LEU A 257 -20.29 2.06 -7.24
C LEU A 257 -20.03 3.39 -6.57
N THR A 258 -18.86 3.52 -5.95
CA THR A 258 -18.47 4.73 -5.26
C THR A 258 -16.97 4.93 -5.39
N ASN A 259 -16.59 6.18 -5.59
CA ASN A 259 -15.23 6.63 -5.71
C ASN A 259 -15.14 8.03 -5.10
N ARG A 260 -14.75 8.11 -3.82
CA ARG A 260 -14.69 9.37 -3.10
C ARG A 260 -13.27 9.65 -2.63
N PHE A 261 -12.89 10.91 -2.74
CA PHE A 261 -11.55 11.38 -2.38
C PHE A 261 -11.65 12.77 -1.75
N GLY A 262 -11.08 12.92 -0.56
CA GLY A 262 -11.12 14.17 0.19
C GLY A 262 -12.49 14.41 0.80
N ASP A 263 -12.99 15.61 0.64
CA ASP A 263 -14.25 16.09 1.20
C ASP A 263 -15.40 15.15 0.95
N ASN A 264 -16.18 14.86 1.98
CA ASN A 264 -17.37 14.00 1.94
C ASN A 264 -17.06 12.52 1.62
N GLY A 265 -15.85 12.06 1.87
CA GLY A 265 -15.46 10.69 1.59
C GLY A 265 -16.01 9.72 2.62
N ILE A 266 -15.48 9.76 3.81
CA ILE A 266 -15.80 8.85 4.91
C ILE A 266 -15.47 9.49 6.25
N TYR A 267 -16.19 9.05 7.28
CA TYR A 267 -15.78 9.26 8.66
C TYR A 267 -15.29 7.94 9.25
N THR A 268 -14.06 7.95 9.75
CA THR A 268 -13.51 6.81 10.45
C THR A 268 -13.71 6.99 11.95
N GLN A 269 -14.43 6.09 12.58
CA GLN A 269 -14.59 6.06 14.03
C GLN A 269 -13.84 4.86 14.60
N TYR A 270 -12.82 5.12 15.40
CA TYR A 270 -12.13 4.09 16.15
C TYR A 270 -12.87 3.85 17.47
N THR A 271 -13.26 2.60 17.72
CA THR A 271 -13.88 2.18 18.97
C THR A 271 -12.97 1.19 19.68
N ASN A 272 -13.11 1.06 21.02
CA ASN A 272 -12.33 0.12 21.81
C ASN A 272 -10.81 0.35 21.73
N LEU A 273 -10.38 1.59 21.95
CA LEU A 273 -8.97 1.88 22.18
C LEU A 273 -8.51 1.21 23.47
N ILE A 274 -7.50 0.35 23.38
CA ILE A 274 -6.84 -0.22 24.55
C ILE A 274 -5.54 0.55 24.80
N ASN A 275 -5.35 0.95 26.05
CA ASN A 275 -4.04 1.41 26.51
C ASN A 275 -3.08 0.23 26.44
N ASN A 276 -2.18 0.24 25.50
CA ASN A 276 -1.22 -0.82 25.30
C ASN A 276 -0.28 -0.96 26.48
N LEU A 277 0.26 -2.17 26.68
CA LEU A 277 1.30 -2.50 27.67
C LEU A 277 2.56 -1.59 27.58
N TYR A 278 2.68 -0.81 26.51
CA TYR A 278 3.67 0.25 26.37
C TYR A 278 3.03 1.62 26.64
N PRO A 279 3.42 2.34 27.71
CA PRO A 279 2.68 3.47 28.28
C PRO A 279 2.64 4.75 27.42
N LYS A 280 2.83 4.67 26.10
CA LYS A 280 2.82 5.84 25.21
C LYS A 280 1.97 5.70 23.94
N LYS A 281 1.21 4.61 23.76
CA LYS A 281 0.41 4.42 22.55
C LYS A 281 -0.95 3.82 22.87
N ASN A 282 -2.00 4.54 22.49
CA ASN A 282 -3.33 3.99 22.37
C ASN A 282 -3.45 3.39 20.97
N GLU A 283 -3.42 2.06 20.86
CA GLU A 283 -3.71 1.36 19.61
C GLU A 283 -5.11 0.74 19.71
N PRO A 284 -5.91 0.78 18.63
CA PRO A 284 -7.18 0.06 18.62
C PRO A 284 -6.92 -1.45 18.58
N LEU A 285 -7.37 -2.18 19.59
CA LEU A 285 -7.32 -3.64 19.60
C LEU A 285 -8.37 -4.25 18.66
N PHE A 286 -9.50 -3.55 18.51
CA PHE A 286 -10.55 -3.84 17.56
C PHE A 286 -11.02 -2.51 16.96
N SER A 287 -10.80 -2.31 15.69
CA SER A 287 -11.41 -1.23 14.96
C SER A 287 -12.70 -1.73 14.32
N SER A 288 -13.86 -1.34 14.85
CA SER A 288 -15.02 -1.25 13.99
C SER A 288 -14.88 0.05 13.20
N ILE A 289 -14.46 -0.04 11.96
CA ILE A 289 -14.49 1.10 11.05
C ILE A 289 -15.95 1.23 10.61
N LYS A 290 -16.65 2.23 11.12
CA LYS A 290 -17.92 2.63 10.55
C LYS A 290 -17.62 3.56 9.40
N LEU A 291 -17.81 3.08 8.18
CA LEU A 291 -17.84 3.90 7.00
C LEU A 291 -19.22 4.57 6.98
N LEU A 292 -19.29 5.83 7.39
CA LEU A 292 -20.47 6.64 7.27
C LEU A 292 -20.31 7.49 6.01
N THR A 293 -21.01 7.16 4.96
CA THR A 293 -21.15 8.07 3.83
C THR A 293 -22.27 9.05 4.13
N GLU A 294 -22.22 10.28 3.61
CA GLU A 294 -23.30 11.25 3.77
C GLU A 294 -24.65 10.74 3.25
N ASP A 295 -24.63 9.76 2.37
CA ASP A 295 -25.80 9.14 1.73
C ASP A 295 -26.34 7.93 2.53
N GLY A 296 -25.77 7.61 3.69
CA GLY A 296 -26.32 6.62 4.62
C GLY A 296 -26.21 5.16 4.19
N ILE A 297 -25.14 4.77 3.51
CA ILE A 297 -24.86 3.35 3.22
C ILE A 297 -24.17 2.70 4.41
#